data_8c5f03a827373eef4fcf9e70ec7f327e
#
_entry.id   8c5f03a827373eef4fcf9e70ec7f327e
#
_cell.length_a   1.000
_cell.length_b   1.000
_cell.length_c   1.000
_cell.angle_alpha   90.00
_cell.angle_beta   90.00
_cell.angle_gamma   90.00
#
_symmetry.space_group_name_H-M   'P 1'
#
loop_
_entity.id
_entity.type
_entity.pdbx_description
1 polymer ?
#
loop_
_entity_poly.entity_id
_entity_poly.type
_entity_poly.pdbx_seq_one_letter_code
_entity_poly.pdbx_strand_id
1 'polypeptide(L)'
;LQAGCPRRAYTIEEKLNSLRILFVGDVFGSAGRRIVREHLRHVVESNAIELVVINAENSAGGFGVTPAIADDLFELGAHVLTTGNHVWDKREIIDYMQSVPADSHERPRRILRPGNYVPGTPGHGSYQGTLPSGQQYAVINLQGRVFMAASDDPFRAADELLKHITARVILVDFHAEATSEKAALGWYLDGRVTAVLGTHTHVPSADDRVLPGGTAFQTDVGMSGPWESIIGVEREQVLHRFLTGMPAKFDQAKGDPRMSATMIECDGLTGRA
;
A
#
# COMPACT_ATOMS: atom_id res chain seq x y z
N LEU A 1 -1.16 21.87 19.03
CA LEU A 1 -2.51 22.39 18.80
C LEU A 1 -2.85 22.16 17.33
N GLN A 2 -3.44 20.99 17.00
CA GLN A 2 -4.04 20.74 15.69
C GLN A 2 -5.35 21.54 15.63
N ALA A 3 -5.35 22.59 14.80
CA ALA A 3 -6.60 23.19 14.36
C ALA A 3 -7.30 22.14 13.49
N GLY A 4 -8.42 21.62 13.96
CA GLY A 4 -9.23 20.66 13.20
C GLY A 4 -9.61 21.29 11.85
N CYS A 5 -9.29 20.56 10.78
CA CYS A 5 -9.78 20.90 9.44
C CYS A 5 -11.31 21.01 9.51
N PRO A 6 -11.94 22.10 9.06
CA PRO A 6 -13.38 22.24 9.08
C PRO A 6 -13.97 21.10 8.22
N ARG A 7 -14.81 20.25 8.83
CA ARG A 7 -15.55 19.24 8.08
C ARG A 7 -16.43 19.95 7.06
N ARG A 8 -16.09 19.82 5.78
CA ARG A 8 -16.91 20.30 4.68
C ARG A 8 -18.31 19.67 4.79
N ALA A 9 -19.35 20.48 4.79
CA ALA A 9 -20.71 19.95 4.72
C ALA A 9 -20.96 19.44 3.31
N TYR A 10 -21.09 18.13 3.16
CA TYR A 10 -21.39 17.47 1.89
C TYR A 10 -22.88 17.63 1.55
N THR A 11 -23.19 17.85 0.28
CA THR A 11 -24.55 17.76 -0.25
C THR A 11 -25.07 16.32 -0.15
N ILE A 12 -26.39 16.12 -0.29
CA ILE A 12 -27.00 14.78 -0.29
C ILE A 12 -26.44 13.91 -1.45
N GLU A 13 -26.22 14.51 -2.61
CA GLU A 13 -25.65 13.82 -3.78
C GLU A 13 -24.18 13.44 -3.57
N GLU A 14 -23.37 14.30 -2.98
CA GLU A 14 -21.96 13.98 -2.60
C GLU A 14 -21.90 12.82 -1.61
N LYS A 15 -22.85 12.71 -0.68
CA LYS A 15 -22.91 11.58 0.27
C LYS A 15 -23.33 10.26 -0.38
N LEU A 16 -24.15 10.29 -1.44
CA LEU A 16 -24.61 9.09 -2.15
C LEU A 16 -23.51 8.47 -3.02
N ASN A 17 -22.51 9.27 -3.43
CA ASN A 17 -21.40 8.83 -4.28
C ASN A 17 -20.07 8.75 -3.54
N SER A 18 -20.05 9.01 -2.23
CA SER A 18 -18.81 8.95 -1.42
C SER A 18 -18.36 7.51 -1.24
N LEU A 19 -17.12 7.23 -1.59
CA LEU A 19 -16.44 5.97 -1.35
C LEU A 19 -15.35 6.17 -0.31
N ARG A 20 -15.29 5.31 0.71
CA ARG A 20 -14.23 5.31 1.71
C ARG A 20 -13.28 4.14 1.52
N ILE A 21 -12.02 4.48 1.48
CA ILE A 21 -10.92 3.58 1.19
C ILE A 21 -9.97 3.57 2.39
N LEU A 22 -9.53 2.40 2.80
CA LEU A 22 -8.47 2.24 3.79
C LEU A 22 -7.24 1.65 3.09
N PHE A 23 -6.12 2.34 3.19
CA PHE A 23 -4.83 1.82 2.81
C PHE A 23 -4.00 1.55 4.07
N VAL A 24 -3.64 0.30 4.29
CA VAL A 24 -2.79 -0.13 5.43
C VAL A 24 -1.35 -0.19 4.96
N GLY A 25 -0.48 0.57 5.64
CA GLY A 25 0.96 0.61 5.34
C GLY A 25 1.68 -0.68 5.73
N ASP A 26 2.93 -0.77 5.33
CA ASP A 26 3.80 -1.96 5.37
C ASP A 26 3.55 -2.88 6.58
N VAL A 27 2.87 -4.02 6.35
CA VAL A 27 2.60 -5.00 7.41
C VAL A 27 3.88 -5.75 7.72
N PHE A 28 4.45 -5.51 8.90
CA PHE A 28 5.75 -6.05 9.28
C PHE A 28 5.63 -7.23 10.25
N GLY A 29 6.02 -8.40 9.80
CA GLY A 29 6.18 -9.60 10.60
C GLY A 29 4.92 -10.06 11.34
N SER A 30 5.11 -10.83 12.39
CA SER A 30 4.01 -11.38 13.20
C SER A 30 3.29 -10.31 14.03
N ALA A 31 3.99 -9.28 14.48
CA ALA A 31 3.40 -8.17 15.23
C ALA A 31 2.44 -7.36 14.34
N GLY A 32 2.83 -7.05 13.09
CA GLY A 32 1.99 -6.37 12.12
C GLY A 32 0.75 -7.17 11.75
N ARG A 33 0.90 -8.46 11.43
CA ARG A 33 -0.26 -9.32 11.15
C ARG A 33 -1.23 -9.42 12.33
N ARG A 34 -0.71 -9.46 13.56
CA ARG A 34 -1.54 -9.51 14.77
C ARG A 34 -2.35 -8.24 14.94
N ILE A 35 -1.74 -7.07 14.88
CA ILE A 35 -2.45 -5.81 15.09
C ILE A 35 -3.49 -5.54 13.98
N VAL A 36 -3.19 -5.91 12.73
CA VAL A 36 -4.16 -5.85 11.64
C VAL A 36 -5.35 -6.79 11.91
N ARG A 37 -5.10 -8.04 12.32
CA ARG A 37 -6.16 -9.00 12.67
C ARG A 37 -7.06 -8.51 13.81
N GLU A 38 -6.48 -7.87 14.83
CA GLU A 38 -7.20 -7.39 15.99
C GLU A 38 -8.08 -6.16 15.71
N HIS A 39 -7.67 -5.30 14.78
CA HIS A 39 -8.29 -3.99 14.62
C HIS A 39 -8.92 -3.71 13.26
N LEU A 40 -8.50 -4.36 12.17
CA LEU A 40 -8.95 -4.03 10.82
C LEU A 40 -10.48 -4.04 10.70
N ARG A 41 -11.12 -5.10 11.19
CA ARG A 41 -12.58 -5.22 11.10
C ARG A 41 -13.29 -4.08 11.81
N HIS A 42 -12.85 -3.73 13.01
CA HIS A 42 -13.45 -2.63 13.78
C HIS A 42 -13.27 -1.29 13.04
N VAL A 43 -12.08 -1.02 12.48
CA VAL A 43 -11.82 0.20 11.70
C VAL A 43 -12.71 0.26 10.47
N VAL A 44 -12.84 -0.84 9.75
CA VAL A 44 -13.69 -0.94 8.54
C VAL A 44 -15.16 -0.66 8.88
N GLU A 45 -15.69 -1.33 9.88
CA GLU A 45 -17.10 -1.18 10.30
C GLU A 45 -17.39 0.23 10.86
N SER A 46 -16.53 0.74 11.74
CA SER A 46 -16.72 2.04 12.40
C SER A 46 -16.62 3.24 11.45
N ASN A 47 -15.91 3.09 10.34
CA ASN A 47 -15.70 4.15 9.37
C ASN A 47 -16.42 3.91 8.03
N ALA A 48 -17.24 2.85 7.93
CA ALA A 48 -17.93 2.46 6.71
C ALA A 48 -16.97 2.37 5.50
N ILE A 49 -15.84 1.69 5.68
CA ILE A 49 -14.83 1.47 4.63
C ILE A 49 -15.36 0.42 3.65
N GLU A 50 -15.28 0.71 2.36
CA GLU A 50 -15.74 -0.18 1.30
C GLU A 50 -14.58 -0.84 0.55
N LEU A 51 -13.43 -0.18 0.45
CA LEU A 51 -12.23 -0.71 -0.20
C LEU A 51 -11.06 -0.75 0.78
N VAL A 52 -10.45 -1.92 0.95
CA VAL A 52 -9.26 -2.13 1.80
C VAL A 52 -8.11 -2.59 0.93
N VAL A 53 -7.01 -1.85 0.96
CA VAL A 53 -5.73 -2.21 0.32
C VAL A 53 -4.67 -2.32 1.41
N ILE A 54 -3.84 -3.35 1.36
CA ILE A 54 -2.81 -3.61 2.38
C ILE A 54 -1.46 -3.81 1.68
N ASN A 55 -0.44 -3.06 2.09
CA ASN A 55 0.93 -3.41 1.71
C ASN A 55 1.41 -4.57 2.59
N ALA A 56 1.61 -5.73 1.96
CA ALA A 56 1.93 -7.00 2.63
C ALA A 56 3.40 -7.41 2.50
N GLU A 57 4.25 -6.55 1.93
CA GLU A 57 5.60 -6.94 1.51
C GLU A 57 6.48 -7.50 2.63
N ASN A 58 6.32 -7.01 3.87
CA ASN A 58 7.15 -7.41 5.01
C ASN A 58 6.45 -8.39 5.96
N SER A 59 5.31 -8.94 5.56
CA SER A 59 4.43 -9.73 6.43
C SER A 59 4.98 -11.10 6.83
N ALA A 60 5.87 -11.68 6.03
CA ALA A 60 6.45 -13.01 6.28
C ALA A 60 7.83 -12.93 6.94
N GLY A 61 7.86 -12.60 8.22
CA GLY A 61 9.12 -12.56 8.96
C GLY A 61 9.94 -11.30 8.71
N GLY A 62 9.30 -10.20 8.31
CA GLY A 62 9.94 -8.94 7.98
C GLY A 62 10.35 -8.81 6.51
N PHE A 63 10.26 -9.87 5.71
CA PHE A 63 10.66 -9.90 4.29
C PHE A 63 9.76 -10.82 3.48
N GLY A 64 9.09 -10.28 2.46
CA GLY A 64 8.21 -11.02 1.58
C GLY A 64 6.84 -11.36 2.19
N VAL A 65 6.03 -12.04 1.40
CA VAL A 65 4.72 -12.56 1.75
C VAL A 65 4.61 -14.01 1.29
N THR A 66 3.98 -14.90 2.09
CA THR A 66 3.69 -16.28 1.69
C THR A 66 2.23 -16.41 1.23
N PRO A 67 1.87 -17.45 0.44
CA PRO A 67 0.48 -17.73 0.07
C PRO A 67 -0.47 -17.77 1.27
N ALA A 68 -0.09 -18.50 2.33
CA ALA A 68 -0.92 -18.62 3.53
C ALA A 68 -1.15 -17.27 4.23
N ILE A 69 -0.12 -16.41 4.30
CA ILE A 69 -0.26 -15.08 4.89
C ILE A 69 -1.12 -14.18 3.99
N ALA A 70 -0.97 -14.27 2.67
CA ALA A 70 -1.82 -13.53 1.74
C ALA A 70 -3.29 -13.94 1.88
N ASP A 71 -3.57 -15.23 1.96
CA ASP A 71 -4.93 -15.74 2.17
C ASP A 71 -5.52 -15.28 3.51
N ASP A 72 -4.74 -15.31 4.60
CA ASP A 72 -5.13 -14.76 5.89
C ASP A 72 -5.53 -13.27 5.79
N LEU A 73 -4.75 -12.44 5.10
CA LEU A 73 -5.06 -11.03 4.92
C LEU A 73 -6.32 -10.80 4.08
N PHE A 74 -6.55 -11.61 3.06
CA PHE A 74 -7.80 -11.58 2.29
C PHE A 74 -9.01 -12.00 3.14
N GLU A 75 -8.87 -12.98 4.00
CA GLU A 75 -9.93 -13.40 4.94
C GLU A 75 -10.26 -12.32 5.97
N LEU A 76 -9.29 -11.49 6.34
CA LEU A 76 -9.51 -10.33 7.20
C LEU A 76 -10.24 -9.18 6.50
N GLY A 77 -10.45 -9.24 5.17
CA GLY A 77 -11.19 -8.26 4.40
C GLY A 77 -10.37 -7.42 3.44
N ALA A 78 -9.09 -7.74 3.20
CA ALA A 78 -8.33 -7.08 2.15
C ALA A 78 -8.94 -7.34 0.77
N HIS A 79 -9.02 -6.33 -0.06
CA HIS A 79 -9.45 -6.44 -1.46
C HIS A 79 -8.25 -6.65 -2.39
N VAL A 80 -7.14 -5.96 -2.12
CA VAL A 80 -5.89 -6.05 -2.89
C VAL A 80 -4.71 -6.01 -1.92
N LEU A 81 -3.68 -6.79 -2.21
CA LEU A 81 -2.40 -6.72 -1.54
C LEU A 81 -1.36 -6.11 -2.49
N THR A 82 -0.66 -5.09 -2.02
CA THR A 82 0.51 -4.53 -2.70
C THR A 82 1.79 -5.03 -2.05
N THR A 83 2.90 -4.91 -2.75
CA THR A 83 4.22 -5.31 -2.28
C THR A 83 5.28 -4.27 -2.70
N GLY A 84 6.56 -4.63 -2.63
CA GLY A 84 7.68 -3.79 -3.04
C GLY A 84 8.91 -4.63 -3.36
N ASN A 85 10.10 -4.16 -2.95
CA ASN A 85 11.37 -4.79 -3.30
C ASN A 85 11.60 -6.17 -2.66
N HIS A 86 10.85 -6.54 -1.63
CA HIS A 86 10.93 -7.86 -0.97
C HIS A 86 9.91 -8.88 -1.48
N VAL A 87 9.17 -8.58 -2.55
CA VAL A 87 8.11 -9.46 -3.07
C VAL A 87 8.58 -10.90 -3.34
N TRP A 88 9.86 -11.09 -3.75
CA TRP A 88 10.42 -12.39 -4.12
C TRP A 88 11.17 -13.10 -2.99
N ASP A 89 11.24 -12.54 -1.80
CA ASP A 89 12.00 -13.13 -0.67
C ASP A 89 11.37 -14.44 -0.17
N LYS A 90 10.11 -14.70 -0.51
CA LYS A 90 9.42 -15.98 -0.32
C LYS A 90 9.07 -16.57 -1.69
N ARG A 91 9.86 -17.55 -2.14
CA ARG A 91 9.74 -18.10 -3.50
C ARG A 91 8.36 -18.69 -3.83
N GLU A 92 7.68 -19.26 -2.84
CA GLU A 92 6.35 -19.83 -2.99
C GLU A 92 5.28 -18.84 -3.45
N ILE A 93 5.50 -17.54 -3.27
CA ILE A 93 4.56 -16.52 -3.77
C ILE A 93 4.55 -16.45 -5.30
N ILE A 94 5.66 -16.79 -5.95
CA ILE A 94 5.79 -16.76 -7.41
C ILE A 94 4.79 -17.72 -8.04
N ASP A 95 4.83 -18.98 -7.62
CA ASP A 95 3.92 -20.02 -8.13
C ASP A 95 2.47 -19.68 -7.82
N TYR A 96 2.22 -19.12 -6.63
CA TYR A 96 0.89 -18.69 -6.22
C TYR A 96 0.34 -17.57 -7.10
N MET A 97 1.11 -16.52 -7.36
CA MET A 97 0.68 -15.40 -8.23
C MET A 97 0.44 -15.84 -9.69
N GLN A 98 1.09 -16.92 -10.14
CA GLN A 98 0.95 -17.49 -11.48
C GLN A 98 -0.10 -18.60 -11.57
N SER A 99 -0.70 -19.02 -10.45
CA SER A 99 -1.65 -20.13 -10.39
C SER A 99 -2.99 -19.85 -11.08
N VAL A 100 -3.28 -18.59 -11.42
CA VAL A 100 -4.54 -18.15 -12.04
C VAL A 100 -4.29 -17.34 -13.31
N PRO A 101 -5.23 -17.32 -14.25
CA PRO A 101 -5.14 -16.49 -15.46
C PRO A 101 -5.03 -14.99 -15.15
N ALA A 102 -4.47 -14.23 -16.09
CA ALA A 102 -4.24 -12.79 -15.94
C ALA A 102 -5.53 -11.95 -15.83
N ASP A 103 -6.64 -12.46 -16.34
CA ASP A 103 -7.97 -11.86 -16.26
C ASP A 103 -8.81 -12.37 -15.08
N SER A 104 -8.25 -13.22 -14.23
CA SER A 104 -8.90 -13.75 -13.03
C SER A 104 -9.23 -12.65 -12.00
N HIS A 105 -10.23 -12.89 -11.18
CA HIS A 105 -10.56 -12.11 -10.00
C HIS A 105 -10.26 -12.85 -8.69
N GLU A 106 -9.60 -13.98 -8.77
CA GLU A 106 -9.20 -14.77 -7.61
C GLU A 106 -8.07 -14.11 -6.79
N ARG A 107 -7.87 -14.57 -5.57
CA ARG A 107 -6.89 -14.01 -4.62
C ARG A 107 -5.48 -13.85 -5.19
N PRO A 108 -4.89 -14.86 -5.87
CA PRO A 108 -3.53 -14.74 -6.41
C PRO A 108 -3.36 -13.55 -7.37
N ARG A 109 -4.38 -13.25 -8.19
CA ARG A 109 -4.36 -12.13 -9.14
C ARG A 109 -4.41 -10.77 -8.46
N ARG A 110 -4.92 -10.70 -7.23
CA ARG A 110 -5.06 -9.48 -6.42
C ARG A 110 -3.85 -9.17 -5.54
N ILE A 111 -2.75 -9.93 -5.71
CA ILE A 111 -1.44 -9.62 -5.14
C ILE A 111 -0.63 -8.91 -6.23
N LEU A 112 -0.20 -7.68 -5.95
CA LEU A 112 0.51 -6.85 -6.92
C LEU A 112 2.00 -6.77 -6.56
N ARG A 113 2.84 -6.98 -7.57
CA ARG A 113 4.26 -6.61 -7.53
C ARG A 113 4.42 -5.22 -8.16
N PRO A 114 5.55 -4.52 -7.98
CA PRO A 114 5.79 -3.27 -8.69
C PRO A 114 5.64 -3.41 -10.21
N GLY A 115 4.82 -2.53 -10.79
CA GLY A 115 4.45 -2.56 -12.22
C GLY A 115 5.61 -2.21 -13.15
N ASN A 116 6.60 -1.50 -12.63
CA ASN A 116 7.82 -1.11 -13.34
C ASN A 116 8.98 -2.11 -13.18
N TYR A 117 8.70 -3.37 -12.83
CA TYR A 117 9.69 -4.44 -12.98
C TYR A 117 9.85 -4.83 -14.45
N VAL A 118 10.99 -5.42 -14.78
CA VAL A 118 11.31 -5.81 -16.16
C VAL A 118 10.23 -6.70 -16.79
N PRO A 119 9.96 -6.58 -18.10
CA PRO A 119 8.98 -7.42 -18.77
C PRO A 119 9.24 -8.92 -18.59
N GLY A 120 8.16 -9.68 -18.40
CA GLY A 120 8.25 -11.13 -18.14
C GLY A 120 8.39 -11.51 -16.67
N THR A 121 8.55 -10.56 -15.76
CA THR A 121 8.52 -10.83 -14.32
C THR A 121 7.14 -11.38 -13.91
N PRO A 122 7.09 -12.46 -13.10
CA PRO A 122 5.83 -13.05 -12.62
C PRO A 122 4.89 -12.04 -11.96
N GLY A 123 3.58 -12.31 -12.02
CA GLY A 123 2.57 -11.46 -11.39
C GLY A 123 2.27 -10.16 -12.16
N HIS A 124 1.52 -9.28 -11.56
CA HIS A 124 0.97 -8.08 -12.21
C HIS A 124 1.24 -6.82 -11.37
N GLY A 125 1.33 -5.67 -12.06
CA GLY A 125 1.55 -4.36 -11.42
C GLY A 125 0.27 -3.57 -11.13
N SER A 126 -0.89 -4.06 -11.62
CA SER A 126 -2.18 -3.44 -11.39
C SER A 126 -3.30 -4.47 -11.32
N TYR A 127 -4.39 -4.09 -10.67
CA TYR A 127 -5.64 -4.86 -10.61
C TYR A 127 -6.83 -3.92 -10.74
N GLN A 128 -7.86 -4.35 -11.46
CA GLN A 128 -9.16 -3.70 -11.50
C GLN A 128 -10.22 -4.65 -10.95
N GLY A 129 -11.10 -4.13 -10.11
CA GLY A 129 -12.19 -4.88 -9.51
C GLY A 129 -13.47 -4.07 -9.42
N THR A 130 -14.52 -4.74 -8.94
CA THR A 130 -15.83 -4.12 -8.68
C THR A 130 -16.24 -4.46 -7.25
N LEU A 131 -16.60 -3.46 -6.47
CA LEU A 131 -17.13 -3.63 -5.12
C LEU A 131 -18.59 -4.17 -5.17
N PRO A 132 -19.08 -4.73 -4.06
CA PRO A 132 -20.50 -5.15 -3.96
C PRO A 132 -21.51 -4.03 -4.27
N SER A 133 -21.13 -2.77 -4.06
CA SER A 133 -21.91 -1.58 -4.42
C SER A 133 -22.01 -1.34 -5.93
N GLY A 134 -21.23 -2.06 -6.75
CA GLY A 134 -21.10 -1.83 -8.19
C GLY A 134 -20.00 -0.82 -8.55
N GLN A 135 -19.35 -0.18 -7.56
CA GLN A 135 -18.26 0.77 -7.80
C GLN A 135 -17.03 0.05 -8.34
N GLN A 136 -16.55 0.50 -9.50
CA GLN A 136 -15.29 0.03 -10.07
C GLN A 136 -14.10 0.75 -9.42
N TYR A 137 -13.03 0.01 -9.17
CA TYR A 137 -11.78 0.53 -8.64
C TYR A 137 -10.57 -0.12 -9.32
N ALA A 138 -9.43 0.57 -9.24
CA ALA A 138 -8.14 0.02 -9.63
C ALA A 138 -7.08 0.30 -8.55
N VAL A 139 -6.11 -0.59 -8.47
CA VAL A 139 -4.91 -0.42 -7.65
C VAL A 139 -3.69 -0.63 -8.53
N ILE A 140 -2.73 0.26 -8.44
CA ILE A 140 -1.42 0.19 -9.11
C ILE A 140 -0.35 0.10 -8.03
N ASN A 141 0.63 -0.76 -8.22
CA ASN A 141 1.82 -0.82 -7.38
C ASN A 141 3.04 -0.45 -8.21
N LEU A 142 3.87 0.47 -7.73
CA LEU A 142 5.09 0.94 -8.38
C LEU A 142 6.25 0.96 -7.39
N GLN A 143 7.48 0.88 -7.90
CA GLN A 143 8.71 1.02 -7.11
C GLN A 143 9.53 2.21 -7.58
N GLY A 144 10.10 2.95 -6.61
CA GLY A 144 11.08 3.99 -6.87
C GLY A 144 12.42 3.44 -7.36
N ARG A 145 13.27 4.34 -7.86
CA ARG A 145 14.63 4.00 -8.35
C ARG A 145 15.73 4.61 -7.49
N VAL A 146 15.43 5.73 -6.82
CA VAL A 146 16.43 6.45 -6.02
C VAL A 146 16.70 5.66 -4.75
N PHE A 147 17.93 5.18 -4.59
CA PHE A 147 18.39 4.30 -3.51
C PHE A 147 17.67 2.93 -3.44
N MET A 148 17.02 2.52 -4.52
CA MET A 148 16.33 1.24 -4.65
C MET A 148 17.03 0.32 -5.67
N ALA A 149 16.66 -0.96 -5.68
CA ALA A 149 17.12 -1.87 -6.73
C ALA A 149 16.68 -1.37 -8.11
N ALA A 150 17.49 -1.66 -9.13
CA ALA A 150 17.22 -1.23 -10.51
C ALA A 150 15.86 -1.75 -11.01
N SER A 151 15.04 -0.86 -11.52
CA SER A 151 13.74 -1.11 -12.12
C SER A 151 13.52 -0.13 -13.30
N ASP A 152 12.50 -0.39 -14.11
CA ASP A 152 12.10 0.54 -15.16
C ASP A 152 11.54 1.85 -14.56
N ASP A 153 11.34 2.86 -15.40
CA ASP A 153 10.86 4.17 -15.01
C ASP A 153 9.43 4.11 -14.45
N PRO A 154 9.19 4.45 -13.17
CA PRO A 154 7.87 4.39 -12.56
C PRO A 154 6.87 5.38 -13.17
N PHE A 155 7.31 6.54 -13.67
CA PHE A 155 6.44 7.53 -14.29
C PHE A 155 5.90 7.02 -15.62
N ARG A 156 6.77 6.45 -16.46
CA ARG A 156 6.35 5.82 -17.73
C ARG A 156 5.51 4.58 -17.48
N ALA A 157 5.85 3.77 -16.50
CA ALA A 157 5.07 2.60 -16.14
C ALA A 157 3.67 2.99 -15.66
N ALA A 158 3.53 4.07 -14.88
CA ALA A 158 2.23 4.61 -14.50
C ALA A 158 1.40 5.00 -15.73
N ASP A 159 2.00 5.71 -16.70
CA ASP A 159 1.32 6.09 -17.94
C ASP A 159 0.82 4.88 -18.74
N GLU A 160 1.67 3.84 -18.87
CA GLU A 160 1.28 2.63 -19.60
C GLU A 160 0.17 1.86 -18.89
N LEU A 161 0.24 1.72 -17.57
CA LEU A 161 -0.79 1.03 -16.79
C LEU A 161 -2.13 1.77 -16.86
N LEU A 162 -2.10 3.11 -16.76
CA LEU A 162 -3.31 3.94 -16.81
C LEU A 162 -4.06 3.85 -18.14
N LYS A 163 -3.39 3.54 -19.27
CA LYS A 163 -4.05 3.35 -20.57
C LYS A 163 -5.04 2.17 -20.58
N HIS A 164 -4.82 1.20 -19.71
CA HIS A 164 -5.63 -0.02 -19.61
C HIS A 164 -6.63 -0.01 -18.44
N ILE A 165 -6.66 1.08 -17.68
CA ILE A 165 -7.57 1.23 -16.54
C ILE A 165 -8.81 2.03 -16.98
N THR A 166 -9.99 1.47 -16.72
CA THR A 166 -11.29 2.10 -17.00
C THR A 166 -11.95 2.65 -15.73
N ALA A 167 -11.57 2.14 -14.56
CA ALA A 167 -12.07 2.62 -13.27
C ALA A 167 -11.72 4.09 -13.05
N ARG A 168 -12.62 4.84 -12.39
CA ARG A 168 -12.37 6.22 -11.98
C ARG A 168 -11.64 6.32 -10.65
N VAL A 169 -11.91 5.39 -9.75
CA VAL A 169 -11.23 5.29 -8.46
C VAL A 169 -9.95 4.49 -8.64
N ILE A 170 -8.81 5.15 -8.52
CA ILE A 170 -7.48 4.56 -8.77
C ILE A 170 -6.56 4.87 -7.60
N LEU A 171 -6.06 3.84 -6.91
CA LEU A 171 -5.01 3.97 -5.90
C LEU A 171 -3.65 3.58 -6.46
N VAL A 172 -2.64 4.35 -6.12
CA VAL A 172 -1.24 4.04 -6.43
C VAL A 172 -0.48 3.86 -5.11
N ASP A 173 0.04 2.64 -4.88
CA ASP A 173 1.06 2.38 -3.88
C ASP A 173 2.43 2.61 -4.52
N PHE A 174 3.15 3.62 -4.05
CA PHE A 174 4.49 3.93 -4.52
C PHE A 174 5.54 3.55 -3.48
N HIS A 175 6.05 2.36 -3.62
CA HIS A 175 7.06 1.76 -2.76
C HIS A 175 8.45 2.32 -3.08
N ALA A 176 8.88 3.38 -2.37
CA ALA A 176 10.08 4.13 -2.69
C ALA A 176 10.78 4.68 -1.45
N GLU A 177 12.12 4.79 -1.53
CA GLU A 177 12.94 5.35 -0.45
C GLU A 177 12.90 6.89 -0.44
N ALA A 178 13.14 7.53 -1.59
CA ALA A 178 13.33 8.98 -1.64
C ALA A 178 12.02 9.77 -1.59
N THR A 179 11.88 10.65 -0.59
CA THR A 179 10.72 11.53 -0.42
C THR A 179 10.48 12.44 -1.62
N SER A 180 11.55 12.91 -2.27
CA SER A 180 11.46 13.75 -3.47
C SER A 180 10.89 12.99 -4.68
N GLU A 181 11.24 11.72 -4.84
CA GLU A 181 10.69 10.87 -5.90
C GLU A 181 9.20 10.58 -5.65
N LYS A 182 8.83 10.31 -4.39
CA LYS A 182 7.42 10.14 -3.98
C LYS A 182 6.59 11.38 -4.26
N ALA A 183 7.07 12.56 -3.83
CA ALA A 183 6.40 13.82 -4.09
C ALA A 183 6.29 14.12 -5.60
N ALA A 184 7.34 13.85 -6.38
CA ALA A 184 7.33 14.06 -7.82
C ALA A 184 6.27 13.18 -8.51
N LEU A 185 6.13 11.90 -8.12
CA LEU A 185 5.09 11.03 -8.67
C LEU A 185 3.70 11.50 -8.27
N GLY A 186 3.51 11.95 -7.02
CA GLY A 186 2.25 12.53 -6.57
C GLY A 186 1.80 13.70 -7.44
N TRP A 187 2.69 14.67 -7.68
CA TRP A 187 2.41 15.81 -8.56
C TRP A 187 2.20 15.41 -10.01
N TYR A 188 2.96 14.42 -10.51
CA TYR A 188 2.84 13.92 -11.88
C TYR A 188 1.48 13.27 -12.15
N LEU A 189 0.91 12.62 -11.15
CA LEU A 189 -0.37 11.92 -11.24
C LEU A 189 -1.55 12.75 -10.72
N ASP A 190 -1.33 13.99 -10.28
CA ASP A 190 -2.38 14.85 -9.74
C ASP A 190 -3.52 15.07 -10.75
N GLY A 191 -4.75 14.77 -10.31
CA GLY A 191 -5.98 14.82 -11.13
C GLY A 191 -6.16 13.62 -12.07
N ARG A 192 -5.23 12.65 -12.07
CA ARG A 192 -5.30 11.44 -12.91
C ARG A 192 -5.65 10.18 -12.11
N VAL A 193 -5.41 10.21 -10.80
CA VAL A 193 -5.69 9.11 -9.87
C VAL A 193 -6.32 9.64 -8.59
N THR A 194 -6.99 8.77 -7.83
CA THR A 194 -7.61 9.13 -6.55
C THR A 194 -6.58 9.39 -5.46
N ALA A 195 -5.56 8.54 -5.38
CA ALA A 195 -4.52 8.69 -4.36
C ALA A 195 -3.18 8.16 -4.84
N VAL A 196 -2.10 8.81 -4.38
CA VAL A 196 -0.72 8.32 -4.42
C VAL A 196 -0.21 8.24 -2.99
N LEU A 197 0.03 7.04 -2.52
CA LEU A 197 0.44 6.74 -1.15
C LEU A 197 1.82 6.08 -1.17
N GLY A 198 2.75 6.66 -0.43
CA GLY A 198 4.09 6.11 -0.30
C GLY A 198 4.18 5.03 0.76
N THR A 199 5.08 4.06 0.54
CA THR A 199 5.47 2.97 1.45
C THR A 199 6.98 2.79 1.45
N HIS A 200 7.53 1.82 2.15
CA HIS A 200 8.93 1.41 2.22
C HIS A 200 9.70 1.94 3.43
N THR A 201 9.61 3.23 3.78
CA THR A 201 10.48 3.76 4.84
C THR A 201 10.07 3.31 6.24
N HIS A 202 8.85 2.79 6.38
CA HIS A 202 8.25 2.40 7.66
C HIS A 202 7.95 3.56 8.62
N VAL A 203 8.25 4.79 8.23
CA VAL A 203 8.06 5.99 9.06
C VAL A 203 6.91 6.82 8.48
N PRO A 204 5.77 6.92 9.18
CA PRO A 204 4.64 7.68 8.67
C PRO A 204 4.98 9.17 8.60
N SER A 205 4.71 9.78 7.44
CA SER A 205 4.87 11.21 7.25
C SER A 205 3.60 11.98 7.64
N ALA A 206 3.76 13.24 8.01
CA ALA A 206 2.67 14.13 8.42
C ALA A 206 2.34 15.16 7.31
N ASP A 207 2.44 14.74 6.05
CA ASP A 207 2.24 15.60 4.87
C ASP A 207 1.00 15.21 4.06
N ASP A 208 0.11 14.44 4.67
CA ASP A 208 -1.16 14.03 4.08
C ASP A 208 -1.99 15.24 3.64
N ARG A 209 -2.41 15.23 2.38
CA ARG A 209 -3.15 16.33 1.76
C ARG A 209 -3.87 15.89 0.48
N VAL A 210 -4.82 16.70 0.05
CA VAL A 210 -5.37 16.63 -1.32
C VAL A 210 -4.65 17.66 -2.19
N LEU A 211 -4.08 17.21 -3.31
CA LEU A 211 -3.43 18.06 -4.29
C LEU A 211 -4.47 18.86 -5.11
N PRO A 212 -4.08 19.95 -5.78
CA PRO A 212 -5.02 20.84 -6.48
C PRO A 212 -5.87 20.15 -7.56
N GLY A 213 -5.36 19.09 -8.21
CA GLY A 213 -6.09 18.27 -9.18
C GLY A 213 -7.09 17.29 -8.56
N GLY A 214 -7.09 17.14 -7.22
CA GLY A 214 -8.00 16.27 -6.48
C GLY A 214 -7.44 14.89 -6.16
N THR A 215 -6.12 14.69 -6.25
CA THR A 215 -5.45 13.46 -5.84
C THR A 215 -5.04 13.55 -4.37
N ALA A 216 -5.44 12.58 -3.54
CA ALA A 216 -4.91 12.43 -2.19
C ALA A 216 -3.43 12.00 -2.24
N PHE A 217 -2.61 12.58 -1.38
CA PHE A 217 -1.18 12.29 -1.34
C PHE A 217 -0.67 12.19 0.09
N GLN A 218 0.18 11.20 0.34
CA GLN A 218 1.01 11.10 1.54
C GLN A 218 2.35 10.48 1.17
N THR A 219 3.45 11.09 1.64
CA THR A 219 4.81 10.62 1.33
C THR A 219 5.07 9.22 1.84
N ASP A 220 4.63 8.87 3.05
CA ASP A 220 4.72 7.49 3.55
C ASP A 220 3.60 7.22 4.56
N VAL A 221 2.90 6.11 4.38
CA VAL A 221 1.83 5.67 5.29
C VAL A 221 2.41 5.07 6.58
N GLY A 222 3.65 4.59 6.52
CA GLY A 222 4.35 3.99 7.64
C GLY A 222 4.06 2.49 7.82
N MET A 223 4.66 1.92 8.84
CA MET A 223 4.63 0.49 9.12
C MET A 223 3.48 0.11 10.07
N SER A 224 2.71 -0.89 9.70
CA SER A 224 1.86 -1.65 10.62
C SER A 224 2.69 -2.77 11.25
N GLY A 225 3.18 -2.54 12.47
CA GLY A 225 4.16 -3.44 13.06
C GLY A 225 4.64 -2.98 14.44
N PRO A 226 5.77 -3.51 14.93
CA PRO A 226 6.31 -3.18 16.24
C PRO A 226 6.97 -1.80 16.23
N TRP A 227 6.46 -0.88 17.04
CA TRP A 227 6.99 0.48 17.14
C TRP A 227 8.14 0.61 18.14
N GLU A 228 8.21 -0.25 19.14
CA GLU A 228 9.39 -0.36 20.00
C GLU A 228 10.52 -1.09 19.26
N SER A 229 11.01 -0.48 18.17
CA SER A 229 11.93 -1.06 17.20
C SER A 229 12.70 0.03 16.46
N ILE A 230 13.64 -0.37 15.60
CA ILE A 230 14.16 0.49 14.53
C ILE A 230 13.58 -0.04 13.22
N ILE A 231 12.56 0.65 12.72
CA ILE A 231 11.80 0.30 11.50
C ILE A 231 11.37 -1.18 11.42
N GLY A 232 11.01 -1.77 12.58
CA GLY A 232 10.53 -3.16 12.67
C GLY A 232 11.53 -4.17 13.21
N VAL A 233 12.81 -3.81 13.29
CA VAL A 233 13.92 -4.68 13.70
C VAL A 233 14.33 -4.39 15.15
N GLU A 234 14.86 -5.41 15.87
CA GLU A 234 15.38 -5.29 17.21
C GLU A 234 16.47 -4.20 17.31
N ARG A 235 16.31 -3.28 18.26
CA ARG A 235 17.13 -2.06 18.40
C ARG A 235 18.60 -2.36 18.59
N GLU A 236 18.91 -3.31 19.45
CA GLU A 236 20.29 -3.65 19.84
C GLU A 236 21.12 -4.12 18.64
N GLN A 237 20.51 -4.88 17.73
CA GLN A 237 21.17 -5.41 16.52
C GLN A 237 21.47 -4.28 15.52
N VAL A 238 20.53 -3.37 15.34
CA VAL A 238 20.70 -2.21 14.44
C VAL A 238 21.74 -1.24 15.01
N LEU A 239 21.65 -0.92 16.31
CA LEU A 239 22.61 -0.07 17.00
C LEU A 239 24.02 -0.66 16.94
N HIS A 240 24.19 -1.98 17.17
CA HIS A 240 25.48 -2.64 17.02
C HIS A 240 26.08 -2.42 15.63
N ARG A 241 25.27 -2.61 14.58
CA ARG A 241 25.70 -2.39 13.19
C ARG A 241 26.13 -0.95 12.93
N PHE A 242 25.35 0.03 13.38
CA PHE A 242 25.67 1.45 13.19
C PHE A 242 26.91 1.90 13.96
N LEU A 243 27.09 1.41 15.19
CA LEU A 243 28.21 1.79 16.06
C LEU A 243 29.53 1.12 15.68
N THR A 244 29.48 -0.10 15.13
CA THR A 244 30.68 -0.90 14.86
C THR A 244 31.01 -1.09 13.39
N GLY A 245 30.04 -0.86 12.48
CA GLY A 245 30.14 -1.21 11.06
C GLY A 245 30.12 -2.72 10.79
N MET A 246 29.97 -3.56 11.82
CA MET A 246 29.99 -5.02 11.67
C MET A 246 28.63 -5.55 11.21
N PRO A 247 28.61 -6.61 10.37
CA PRO A 247 27.37 -7.28 9.99
C PRO A 247 26.63 -7.81 11.23
N ALA A 248 25.33 -7.64 11.26
CA ALA A 248 24.44 -8.21 12.27
C ALA A 248 23.26 -8.90 11.59
N LYS A 249 22.81 -10.01 12.16
CA LYS A 249 21.53 -10.61 11.77
C LYS A 249 20.42 -9.76 12.37
N PHE A 250 19.40 -9.46 11.58
CA PHE A 250 18.27 -8.67 12.02
C PHE A 250 17.08 -9.58 12.34
N ASP A 251 16.63 -9.54 13.59
CA ASP A 251 15.42 -10.21 14.05
C ASP A 251 14.28 -9.20 14.18
N GLN A 252 13.04 -9.69 14.01
CA GLN A 252 11.85 -8.85 14.15
C GLN A 252 11.66 -8.44 15.60
N ALA A 253 11.43 -7.17 15.84
CA ALA A 253 10.93 -6.68 17.13
C ALA A 253 9.47 -7.09 17.34
N LYS A 254 8.98 -7.01 18.58
CA LYS A 254 7.61 -7.42 18.96
C LYS A 254 6.88 -6.40 19.82
N GLY A 255 7.61 -5.43 20.37
CA GLY A 255 7.08 -4.44 21.32
C GLY A 255 6.21 -3.38 20.68
N ASP A 256 5.19 -2.92 21.40
CA ASP A 256 4.28 -1.81 21.02
C ASP A 256 3.75 -1.94 19.57
N PRO A 257 2.98 -2.99 19.23
CA PRO A 257 2.45 -3.13 17.88
C PRO A 257 1.38 -2.06 17.60
N ARG A 258 1.52 -1.36 16.47
CA ARG A 258 0.58 -0.35 15.99
C ARG A 258 0.19 -0.61 14.56
N MET A 259 -1.06 -0.28 14.19
CA MET A 259 -1.52 -0.27 12.81
C MET A 259 -1.39 1.15 12.26
N SER A 260 -0.64 1.30 11.18
CA SER A 260 -0.52 2.54 10.42
C SER A 260 -1.35 2.43 9.15
N ALA A 261 -2.24 3.39 8.93
CA ALA A 261 -3.13 3.36 7.79
C ALA A 261 -3.60 4.77 7.43
N THR A 262 -3.93 4.98 6.16
CA THR A 262 -4.53 6.21 5.66
C THR A 262 -5.94 5.93 5.17
N MET A 263 -6.90 6.72 5.63
CA MET A 263 -8.27 6.70 5.14
C MET A 263 -8.46 7.81 4.10
N ILE A 264 -8.98 7.43 2.93
CA ILE A 264 -9.29 8.35 1.84
C ILE A 264 -10.80 8.33 1.64
N GLU A 265 -11.40 9.51 1.57
CA GLU A 265 -12.77 9.69 1.11
C GLU A 265 -12.73 10.33 -0.27
N CYS A 266 -13.41 9.73 -1.24
CA CYS A 266 -13.44 10.22 -2.61
C CYS A 266 -14.84 10.12 -3.22
N ASP A 267 -15.07 10.90 -4.24
CA ASP A 267 -16.26 10.79 -5.09
C ASP A 267 -16.08 9.61 -6.06
N GLY A 268 -16.95 8.61 -5.97
CA GLY A 268 -16.87 7.39 -6.78
C GLY A 268 -17.11 7.61 -8.28
N LEU A 269 -17.78 8.70 -8.68
CA LEU A 269 -18.04 9.02 -10.08
C LEU A 269 -16.85 9.70 -10.75
N THR A 270 -16.19 10.60 -10.03
CA THR A 270 -15.06 11.37 -10.57
C THR A 270 -13.70 10.79 -10.17
N GLY A 271 -13.64 10.03 -9.10
CA GLY A 271 -12.41 9.52 -8.49
C GLY A 271 -11.61 10.57 -7.72
N ARG A 272 -12.14 11.77 -7.48
CA ARG A 272 -11.44 12.83 -6.72
C ARG A 272 -11.60 12.64 -5.22
N ALA A 273 -10.50 12.81 -4.49
CA ALA A 273 -10.46 12.79 -3.04
C ALA A 273 -10.89 14.14 -2.41
#